data_4c9cde68185f58d088e8513ae89082f7
#
_entry.id   4c9cde68185f58d088e8513ae89082f7
#
_cell.length_a   1.000
_cell.length_b   1.000
_cell.length_c   1.000
_cell.angle_alpha   90.00
_cell.angle_beta   90.00
_cell.angle_gamma   90.00
#
_symmetry.space_group_name_H-M   'P 1'
#
loop_
_entity.id
_entity.type
_entity.pdbx_description
1 polymer ?
#
loop_
_entity_poly.entity_id
_entity_poly.type
_entity_poly.pdbx_seq_one_letter_code
_entity_poly.pdbx_strand_id
1 'polypeptide(L)'
;MTIICSKCKEHREETEYYKRKDGKVGHCKPCDKARLQAYKATDKAKEIGKIAARKYRYGITDKEYKALLIEQNNTCAICPHVFEDTKMGRPHIDHDHATNKVRQLLCHQCNVGLGAFRDNAEYLIKAAQYITQHKGV
;
A
#
# COMPACT_ATOMS: atom_id res chain seq x y z
N MET A 1 17.64 21.76 -32.73
CA MET A 1 19.03 21.44 -32.32
C MET A 1 19.05 20.01 -31.76
N THR A 2 20.01 19.20 -32.21
CA THR A 2 20.20 17.87 -31.64
C THR A 2 21.25 17.88 -30.54
N ILE A 3 21.04 17.09 -29.52
CA ILE A 3 21.93 16.94 -28.36
C ILE A 3 22.29 15.46 -28.21
N ILE A 4 23.53 15.17 -27.85
CA ILE A 4 23.96 13.78 -27.60
C ILE A 4 23.54 13.35 -26.20
N CYS A 5 22.74 12.29 -26.11
CA CYS A 5 22.37 11.73 -24.81
C CYS A 5 23.59 11.13 -24.11
N SER A 6 23.84 11.56 -22.87
CA SER A 6 24.99 11.07 -22.10
C SER A 6 24.91 9.57 -21.78
N LYS A 7 23.71 8.94 -21.83
CA LYS A 7 23.51 7.53 -21.52
C LYS A 7 23.51 6.62 -22.75
N CYS A 8 22.63 6.87 -23.75
CA CYS A 8 22.58 6.02 -24.95
C CYS A 8 23.51 6.47 -26.06
N LYS A 9 24.15 7.65 -25.93
CA LYS A 9 25.06 8.24 -26.92
C LYS A 9 24.42 8.58 -28.29
N GLU A 10 23.10 8.51 -28.37
CA GLU A 10 22.36 8.87 -29.58
C GLU A 10 22.14 10.38 -29.67
N HIS A 11 22.11 10.89 -30.92
CA HIS A 11 21.69 12.25 -31.21
C HIS A 11 20.16 12.32 -31.14
N ARG A 12 19.64 13.22 -30.32
CA ARG A 12 18.21 13.41 -30.14
C ARG A 12 17.82 14.88 -30.18
N GLU A 13 16.62 15.17 -30.63
CA GLU A 13 16.10 16.52 -30.62
C GLU A 13 15.97 17.07 -29.20
N GLU A 14 16.19 18.37 -29.02
CA GLU A 14 16.10 19.03 -27.71
C GLU A 14 14.74 18.79 -27.03
N THR A 15 13.68 18.65 -27.81
CA THR A 15 12.32 18.32 -27.35
C THR A 15 12.22 16.95 -26.66
N GLU A 16 13.16 16.05 -26.91
CA GLU A 16 13.23 14.73 -26.29
C GLU A 16 13.95 14.74 -24.93
N TYR A 17 14.24 15.90 -24.37
CA TYR A 17 14.82 16.08 -23.03
C TYR A 17 13.85 16.81 -22.12
N TYR A 18 14.03 16.61 -20.79
CA TYR A 18 13.34 17.41 -19.78
C TYR A 18 14.18 18.67 -19.49
N LYS A 19 13.56 19.84 -19.56
CA LYS A 19 14.20 21.10 -19.15
C LYS A 19 14.40 21.12 -17.65
N ARG A 20 15.63 21.31 -17.19
CA ARG A 20 15.97 21.50 -15.79
C ARG A 20 16.01 22.99 -15.45
N LYS A 21 15.83 23.32 -14.17
CA LYS A 21 15.89 24.71 -13.70
C LYS A 21 17.26 25.37 -13.94
N ASP A 22 18.34 24.58 -13.96
CA ASP A 22 19.71 25.03 -14.23
C ASP A 22 20.05 25.09 -15.73
N GLY A 23 19.08 24.86 -16.61
CA GLY A 23 19.26 24.84 -18.07
C GLY A 23 20.03 23.63 -18.59
N LYS A 24 20.54 22.74 -17.73
CA LYS A 24 21.29 21.54 -18.15
C LYS A 24 20.36 20.47 -18.67
N VAL A 25 20.76 19.79 -19.71
CA VAL A 25 20.08 18.60 -20.24
C VAL A 25 20.69 17.36 -19.60
N GLY A 26 19.81 16.49 -19.09
CA GLY A 26 20.23 15.23 -18.49
C GLY A 26 20.27 14.09 -19.52
N HIS A 27 19.64 12.99 -19.21
CA HIS A 27 19.40 11.91 -20.15
C HIS A 27 18.18 12.22 -21.03
N CYS A 28 18.11 11.65 -22.23
CA CYS A 28 16.88 11.74 -23.04
C CYS A 28 15.68 11.08 -22.33
N LYS A 29 14.47 11.50 -22.66
CA LYS A 29 13.23 11.00 -22.06
C LYS A 29 13.12 9.46 -22.04
N PRO A 30 13.47 8.72 -23.13
CA PRO A 30 13.50 7.26 -23.11
C PRO A 30 14.46 6.68 -22.06
N CYS A 31 15.71 7.21 -21.98
CA CYS A 31 16.68 6.75 -21.00
C CYS A 31 16.26 7.06 -19.54
N ASP A 32 15.65 8.22 -19.33
CA ASP A 32 15.15 8.61 -18.00
C ASP A 32 13.94 7.76 -17.59
N LYS A 33 13.04 7.46 -18.53
CA LYS A 33 11.92 6.53 -18.34
C LYS A 33 12.40 5.13 -17.97
N ALA A 34 13.38 4.59 -18.69
CA ALA A 34 13.98 3.28 -18.38
C ALA A 34 14.64 3.27 -17.00
N ARG A 35 15.37 4.32 -16.63
CA ARG A 35 15.98 4.49 -15.29
C ARG A 35 14.93 4.50 -14.20
N LEU A 36 13.83 5.25 -14.39
CA LEU A 36 12.73 5.32 -13.42
C LEU A 36 12.00 3.98 -13.29
N GLN A 37 11.80 3.26 -14.38
CA GLN A 37 11.21 1.92 -14.34
C GLN A 37 12.09 0.95 -13.57
N ALA A 38 13.40 0.94 -13.83
CA ALA A 38 14.36 0.12 -13.10
C ALA A 38 14.38 0.47 -11.60
N TYR A 39 14.35 1.76 -11.24
CA TYR A 39 14.25 2.18 -9.84
C TYR A 39 12.96 1.70 -9.18
N LYS A 40 11.80 1.89 -9.84
CA LYS A 40 10.49 1.46 -9.32
C LYS A 40 10.39 -0.06 -9.10
N ALA A 41 11.17 -0.83 -9.85
CA ALA A 41 11.24 -2.29 -9.69
C ALA A 41 12.00 -2.72 -8.43
N THR A 42 12.84 -1.86 -7.86
CA THR A 42 13.62 -2.18 -6.65
C THR A 42 12.73 -2.34 -5.43
N ASP A 43 13.10 -3.25 -4.52
CA ASP A 43 12.34 -3.47 -3.28
C ASP A 43 12.33 -2.24 -2.38
N LYS A 44 13.44 -1.47 -2.38
CA LYS A 44 13.51 -0.18 -1.68
C LYS A 44 12.44 0.81 -2.18
N ALA A 45 12.27 0.94 -3.50
CA ALA A 45 11.26 1.84 -4.07
C ALA A 45 9.84 1.37 -3.78
N LYS A 46 9.60 0.05 -3.85
CA LYS A 46 8.31 -0.56 -3.48
C LYS A 46 7.97 -0.29 -2.01
N GLU A 47 8.93 -0.46 -1.09
CA GLU A 47 8.71 -0.20 0.33
C GLU A 47 8.44 1.28 0.62
N ILE A 48 9.22 2.19 0.03
CA ILE A 48 8.95 3.63 0.12
C ILE A 48 7.54 3.95 -0.39
N GLY A 49 7.12 3.33 -1.49
CA GLY A 49 5.77 3.46 -2.03
C GLY A 49 4.68 2.96 -1.07
N LYS A 50 4.89 1.81 -0.42
CA LYS A 50 3.96 1.28 0.61
C LYS A 50 3.83 2.26 1.79
N ILE A 51 4.95 2.78 2.30
CA ILE A 51 4.98 3.76 3.41
C ILE A 51 4.23 5.03 3.03
N ALA A 52 4.52 5.60 1.85
CA ALA A 52 3.86 6.79 1.37
C ALA A 52 2.35 6.59 1.19
N ALA A 53 1.93 5.44 0.65
CA ALA A 53 0.53 5.10 0.47
C ALA A 53 -0.21 4.93 1.81
N ARG A 54 0.41 4.31 2.83
CA ARG A 54 -0.15 4.21 4.19
C ARG A 54 -0.39 5.59 4.79
N LYS A 55 0.63 6.45 4.73
CA LYS A 55 0.52 7.82 5.24
C LYS A 55 -0.55 8.64 4.51
N TYR A 56 -0.61 8.54 3.18
CA TYR A 56 -1.59 9.27 2.39
C TYR A 56 -3.04 8.82 2.64
N ARG A 57 -3.28 7.50 2.70
CA ARG A 57 -4.64 6.94 2.81
C ARG A 57 -5.19 6.96 4.22
N TYR A 58 -4.34 6.70 5.21
CA TYR A 58 -4.75 6.43 6.60
C TYR A 58 -4.12 7.38 7.61
N GLY A 59 -3.25 8.30 7.18
CA GLY A 59 -2.53 9.21 8.08
C GLY A 59 -1.47 8.53 8.97
N ILE A 60 -1.31 7.20 8.91
CA ILE A 60 -0.43 6.43 9.76
C ILE A 60 1.02 6.46 9.26
N THR A 61 1.95 6.72 10.15
CA THR A 61 3.39 6.65 9.87
C THR A 61 3.89 5.19 9.87
N ASP A 62 5.08 4.97 9.31
CA ASP A 62 5.71 3.63 9.34
C ASP A 62 6.01 3.15 10.76
N LYS A 63 6.35 4.07 11.66
CA LYS A 63 6.58 3.76 13.07
C LYS A 63 5.32 3.26 13.77
N GLU A 64 4.20 3.95 13.57
CA GLU A 64 2.90 3.57 14.15
C GLU A 64 2.39 2.25 13.56
N TYR A 65 2.54 2.05 12.25
CA TYR A 65 2.20 0.78 11.61
C TYR A 65 3.01 -0.40 12.17
N LYS A 66 4.31 -0.23 12.36
CA LYS A 66 5.17 -1.25 12.98
C LYS A 66 4.83 -1.49 14.46
N ALA A 67 4.44 -0.44 15.18
CA ALA A 67 3.98 -0.58 16.57
C ALA A 67 2.71 -1.45 16.65
N LEU A 68 1.74 -1.25 15.76
CA LEU A 68 0.54 -2.10 15.67
C LEU A 68 0.90 -3.57 15.37
N LEU A 69 1.85 -3.83 14.45
CA LEU A 69 2.31 -5.20 14.18
C LEU A 69 2.90 -5.88 15.42
N ILE A 70 3.70 -5.14 16.18
CA ILE A 70 4.32 -5.65 17.43
C ILE A 70 3.24 -5.89 18.49
N GLU A 71 2.36 -4.91 18.73
CA GLU A 71 1.26 -4.99 19.70
C GLU A 71 0.35 -6.18 19.44
N GLN A 72 0.07 -6.45 18.15
CA GLN A 72 -0.77 -7.57 17.73
C GLN A 72 0.00 -8.90 17.54
N ASN A 73 1.27 -8.98 17.94
CA ASN A 73 2.11 -10.16 17.72
C ASN A 73 2.07 -10.67 16.27
N ASN A 74 2.05 -9.75 15.31
CA ASN A 74 1.95 -10.05 13.87
C ASN A 74 0.70 -10.87 13.49
N THR A 75 -0.41 -10.72 14.24
CA THR A 75 -1.66 -11.45 14.02
C THR A 75 -2.85 -10.50 13.76
N CYS A 76 -3.89 -11.03 13.14
CA CYS A 76 -5.14 -10.31 12.95
C CYS A 76 -5.82 -10.01 14.30
N ALA A 77 -6.38 -8.79 14.45
CA ALA A 77 -7.06 -8.39 15.69
C ALA A 77 -8.37 -9.17 15.96
N ILE A 78 -8.91 -9.89 14.99
CA ILE A 78 -10.20 -10.60 15.11
C ILE A 78 -10.03 -12.11 15.11
N CYS A 79 -9.12 -12.66 14.32
CA CYS A 79 -8.94 -14.11 14.18
C CYS A 79 -7.47 -14.52 14.33
N PRO A 80 -7.15 -15.81 14.52
CA PRO A 80 -5.78 -16.27 14.76
C PRO A 80 -4.88 -16.26 13.52
N HIS A 81 -5.25 -15.53 12.44
CA HIS A 81 -4.45 -15.45 11.24
C HIS A 81 -3.15 -14.68 11.50
N VAL A 82 -2.01 -15.34 11.28
CA VAL A 82 -0.68 -14.73 11.32
C VAL A 82 -0.40 -14.04 9.99
N PHE A 83 0.08 -12.80 10.03
CA PHE A 83 0.39 -12.04 8.81
C PHE A 83 1.64 -12.58 8.12
N GLU A 84 1.58 -12.62 6.78
CA GLU A 84 2.67 -13.03 5.90
C GLU A 84 2.90 -11.99 4.81
N ASP A 85 4.11 -11.93 4.24
CA ASP A 85 4.41 -11.04 3.11
C ASP A 85 3.92 -11.64 1.78
N THR A 86 2.67 -12.07 1.74
CA THR A 86 1.97 -12.56 0.56
C THR A 86 0.81 -11.61 0.19
N LYS A 87 0.28 -11.72 -1.00
CA LYS A 87 -0.84 -10.87 -1.43
C LYS A 87 -2.07 -11.04 -0.53
N MET A 88 -2.36 -12.24 -0.06
CA MET A 88 -3.53 -12.55 0.78
C MET A 88 -3.21 -12.56 2.27
N GLY A 89 -1.96 -12.88 2.65
CA GLY A 89 -1.52 -12.96 4.05
C GLY A 89 -1.14 -11.60 4.67
N ARG A 90 -0.96 -10.56 3.86
CA ARG A 90 -0.54 -9.25 4.36
C ARG A 90 -1.60 -8.58 5.24
N PRO A 91 -1.19 -7.78 6.23
CA PRO A 91 -2.12 -7.01 7.06
C PRO A 91 -2.81 -5.89 6.26
N HIS A 92 -4.09 -5.70 6.54
CA HIS A 92 -4.90 -4.59 6.08
C HIS A 92 -5.11 -3.61 7.25
N ILE A 93 -4.90 -2.32 7.00
CA ILE A 93 -5.18 -1.28 7.99
C ILE A 93 -6.68 -1.06 8.03
N ASP A 94 -7.28 -1.41 9.16
CA ASP A 94 -8.68 -1.14 9.40
C ASP A 94 -8.85 0.27 10.00
N HIS A 95 -9.92 0.94 9.62
CA HIS A 95 -10.20 2.30 10.06
C HIS A 95 -11.71 2.55 10.11
N ASP A 96 -12.10 3.46 10.94
CA ASP A 96 -13.46 3.95 11.03
C ASP A 96 -13.79 4.84 9.81
N HIS A 97 -14.82 4.46 9.06
CA HIS A 97 -15.19 5.14 7.81
C HIS A 97 -15.77 6.54 8.00
N ALA A 98 -16.29 6.86 9.20
CA ALA A 98 -16.85 8.18 9.50
C ALA A 98 -15.77 9.17 9.97
N THR A 99 -14.83 8.68 10.78
CA THR A 99 -13.78 9.52 11.40
C THR A 99 -12.42 9.40 10.75
N ASN A 100 -12.23 8.41 9.88
CA ASN A 100 -10.95 8.03 9.26
C ASN A 100 -9.87 7.58 10.28
N LYS A 101 -10.27 7.32 11.53
CA LYS A 101 -9.36 6.91 12.59
C LYS A 101 -8.96 5.44 12.40
N VAL A 102 -7.66 5.19 12.35
CA VAL A 102 -7.12 3.83 12.30
C VAL A 102 -7.50 3.08 13.58
N ARG A 103 -8.03 1.87 13.42
CA ARG A 103 -8.37 0.95 14.51
C ARG A 103 -7.21 -0.01 14.76
N GLN A 104 -7.10 -1.06 13.96
CA GLN A 104 -6.08 -2.11 14.09
C GLN A 104 -5.74 -2.73 12.73
N LEU A 105 -4.91 -3.77 12.72
CA LEU A 105 -4.56 -4.53 11.53
C LEU A 105 -5.41 -5.81 11.45
N LEU A 106 -6.00 -6.05 10.31
CA LEU A 106 -6.85 -7.21 10.05
C LEU A 106 -6.30 -8.04 8.88
N CYS A 107 -6.62 -9.33 8.85
CA CYS A 107 -6.46 -10.11 7.64
C CYS A 107 -7.50 -9.72 6.58
N HIS A 108 -7.29 -10.15 5.35
CA HIS A 108 -8.19 -9.81 4.24
C HIS A 108 -9.65 -10.21 4.53
N GLN A 109 -9.87 -11.42 5.01
CA GLN A 109 -11.22 -11.96 5.28
C GLN A 109 -11.96 -11.15 6.36
N CYS A 110 -11.28 -10.84 7.48
CA CYS A 110 -11.89 -10.06 8.55
C CYS A 110 -12.20 -8.63 8.10
N ASN A 111 -11.27 -7.98 7.39
CA ASN A 111 -11.49 -6.63 6.87
C ASN A 111 -12.66 -6.57 5.87
N VAL A 112 -12.75 -7.53 4.94
CA VAL A 112 -13.88 -7.62 4.00
C VAL A 112 -15.17 -7.98 4.71
N GLY A 113 -15.11 -8.87 5.71
CA GLY A 113 -16.27 -9.26 6.50
C GLY A 113 -16.91 -8.09 7.25
N LEU A 114 -16.10 -7.25 7.92
CA LEU A 114 -16.62 -6.04 8.56
C LEU A 114 -17.28 -5.10 7.56
N GLY A 115 -16.64 -4.87 6.41
CA GLY A 115 -17.19 -4.03 5.34
C GLY A 115 -18.51 -4.59 4.76
N ALA A 116 -18.63 -5.91 4.61
CA ALA A 116 -19.86 -6.57 4.15
C ALA A 116 -21.03 -6.33 5.11
N PHE A 117 -20.77 -6.27 6.41
CA PHE A 117 -21.74 -5.90 7.44
C PHE A 117 -21.81 -4.39 7.69
N ARG A 118 -21.19 -3.56 6.83
CA ARG A 118 -21.19 -2.07 6.91
C ARG A 118 -20.69 -1.54 8.26
N ASP A 119 -19.73 -2.22 8.87
CA ASP A 119 -19.21 -1.91 10.22
C ASP A 119 -20.32 -1.85 11.31
N ASN A 120 -21.47 -2.49 11.06
CA ASN A 120 -22.60 -2.48 11.98
C ASN A 120 -22.46 -3.61 13.00
N ALA A 121 -22.17 -3.24 14.25
CA ALA A 121 -21.97 -4.19 15.34
C ALA A 121 -23.24 -5.04 15.61
N GLU A 122 -24.44 -4.46 15.47
CA GLU A 122 -25.69 -5.19 15.68
C GLU A 122 -25.87 -6.32 14.66
N TYR A 123 -25.53 -6.06 13.38
CA TYR A 123 -25.60 -7.08 12.33
C TYR A 123 -24.56 -8.19 12.56
N LEU A 124 -23.38 -7.86 13.01
CA LEU A 124 -22.34 -8.84 13.35
C LEU A 124 -22.77 -9.73 14.53
N ILE A 125 -23.41 -9.16 15.56
CA ILE A 125 -23.97 -9.91 16.69
C ILE A 125 -25.08 -10.86 16.19
N LYS A 126 -26.01 -10.38 15.38
CA LYS A 126 -27.08 -11.20 14.80
C LYS A 126 -26.52 -12.33 13.92
N ALA A 127 -25.47 -12.05 13.13
CA ALA A 127 -24.82 -13.08 12.33
C ALA A 127 -24.14 -14.16 13.20
N ALA A 128 -23.50 -13.77 14.28
CA ALA A 128 -22.91 -14.71 15.25
C ALA A 128 -23.99 -15.58 15.90
N GLN A 129 -25.10 -15.00 16.33
CA GLN A 129 -26.26 -15.72 16.90
C GLN A 129 -26.84 -16.71 15.88
N TYR A 130 -27.04 -16.27 14.64
CA TYR A 130 -27.54 -17.11 13.55
C TYR A 130 -26.67 -18.35 13.35
N ILE A 131 -25.35 -18.17 13.26
CA ILE A 131 -24.41 -19.29 13.12
C ILE A 131 -24.50 -20.22 14.33
N THR A 132 -24.57 -19.68 15.55
CA THR A 132 -24.63 -20.47 16.78
C THR A 132 -25.90 -21.32 16.87
N GLN A 133 -27.05 -20.76 16.47
CA GLN A 133 -28.35 -21.45 16.46
C GLN A 133 -28.40 -22.59 15.44
N HIS A 134 -27.63 -22.50 14.37
CA HIS A 134 -27.64 -23.50 13.28
C HIS A 134 -26.39 -24.39 13.29
N LYS A 135 -25.55 -24.32 14.33
CA LYS A 135 -24.44 -25.26 14.52
C LYS A 135 -24.98 -26.60 14.98
N GLY A 136 -24.85 -27.62 14.14
CA GLY A 136 -25.18 -29.01 14.50
C GLY A 136 -26.51 -29.51 13.94
N VAL A 137 -27.05 -28.84 12.92
CA VAL A 137 -28.12 -29.39 12.09
C VAL A 137 -27.55 -30.06 10.86
#